data_663f8ef4f72a72da20abd1911843bd8d
#
_entry.id   663f8ef4f72a72da20abd1911843bd8d
#
_cell.length_a   1.000
_cell.length_b   1.000
_cell.length_c   1.000
_cell.angle_alpha   90.00
_cell.angle_beta   90.00
_cell.angle_gamma   90.00
#
_symmetry.space_group_name_H-M   'P 1'
#
loop_
_entity.id
_entity.type
_entity.pdbx_description
1 polymer ?
#
loop_
_entity_poly.entity_id
_entity_poly.type
_entity_poly.pdbx_seq_one_letter_code
_entity_poly.pdbx_strand_id
1 'polypeptide(L)'
;VSSLKGAEVIGAMPTGTMPHALIIAMGDQVKAWKAFDEVISPDVPRVCLTDTYLDEKVESIMAAQALKDRLVAVRLDTPRSRKGDFAEIIKEVRWELDVRGYKHVKIFVSGGLDEESVKTLGEAGAEAFGVGTSVSNAPTIDFALDLVEVEGRPSAKRGKLSGKKQIWRCSSCMADIVLPFSAPRPRCPKCNGKTMAMLKPLIENGEIVAQLPKASEIRQYVLDQLSKMPTIF
;
A
#
# COMPACT_ATOMS: atom_id res chain seq x y z
N VAL A 1 -4.85 -8.86 1.70
CA VAL A 1 -3.54 -9.45 2.08
C VAL A 1 -3.53 -10.92 1.69
N SER A 2 -2.52 -11.35 0.91
CA SER A 2 -2.41 -12.73 0.40
C SER A 2 -1.86 -13.73 1.44
N SER A 3 -1.35 -13.26 2.57
CA SER A 3 -0.83 -14.11 3.66
C SER A 3 -1.86 -14.22 4.78
N LEU A 4 -2.21 -15.44 5.18
CA LEU A 4 -3.12 -15.68 6.31
C LEU A 4 -2.62 -15.03 7.60
N LYS A 5 -1.33 -15.21 7.92
CA LYS A 5 -0.74 -14.61 9.13
C LYS A 5 -0.67 -13.09 9.06
N GLY A 6 -0.37 -12.53 7.89
CA GLY A 6 -0.40 -11.07 7.68
C GLY A 6 -1.80 -10.50 7.86
N ALA A 7 -2.83 -11.17 7.36
CA ALA A 7 -4.22 -10.76 7.53
C ALA A 7 -4.63 -10.78 9.02
N GLU A 8 -4.27 -11.83 9.74
CA GLU A 8 -4.52 -11.95 11.18
C GLU A 8 -3.86 -10.81 11.97
N VAL A 9 -2.58 -10.48 11.69
CA VAL A 9 -1.84 -9.42 12.38
C VAL A 9 -2.49 -8.05 12.20
N ILE A 10 -3.02 -7.75 11.01
CA ILE A 10 -3.67 -6.46 10.73
C ILE A 10 -5.18 -6.47 10.97
N GLY A 11 -5.76 -7.59 11.39
CA GLY A 11 -7.19 -7.74 11.62
C GLY A 11 -8.04 -7.64 10.34
N ALA A 12 -7.52 -8.10 9.21
CA ALA A 12 -8.18 -8.07 7.91
C ALA A 12 -8.50 -9.49 7.41
N MET A 13 -9.48 -9.60 6.52
CA MET A 13 -9.74 -10.87 5.82
C MET A 13 -8.63 -11.14 4.79
N PRO A 14 -8.09 -12.37 4.75
CA PRO A 14 -7.19 -12.75 3.68
C PRO A 14 -7.93 -12.76 2.34
N THR A 15 -7.32 -12.22 1.32
CA THR A 15 -7.88 -12.16 -0.03
C THR A 15 -6.88 -12.73 -1.03
N GLY A 16 -7.37 -13.48 -1.98
CA GLY A 16 -6.62 -13.99 -3.12
C GLY A 16 -7.49 -13.93 -4.38
N THR A 17 -6.88 -14.27 -5.49
CA THR A 17 -7.54 -14.36 -6.80
C THR A 17 -7.10 -15.65 -7.48
N MET A 18 -7.81 -16.05 -8.55
CA MET A 18 -7.43 -17.25 -9.30
C MET A 18 -6.05 -17.06 -9.96
N PRO A 19 -5.19 -18.11 -9.97
CA PRO A 19 -3.92 -18.06 -10.67
C PRO A 19 -4.06 -18.47 -12.14
N HIS A 20 -3.13 -18.06 -13.01
CA HIS A 20 -3.02 -18.55 -14.39
C HIS A 20 -2.96 -20.09 -14.46
N ALA A 21 -2.32 -20.73 -13.47
CA ALA A 21 -2.22 -22.19 -13.40
C ALA A 21 -3.58 -22.89 -13.40
N LEU A 22 -4.62 -22.31 -12.80
CA LEU A 22 -5.98 -22.86 -12.85
C LEU A 22 -6.52 -22.86 -14.28
N ILE A 23 -6.39 -21.74 -14.98
CA ILE A 23 -6.89 -21.59 -16.35
C ILE A 23 -6.13 -22.53 -17.30
N ILE A 24 -4.82 -22.60 -17.16
CA ILE A 24 -3.95 -23.47 -17.97
C ILE A 24 -4.26 -24.95 -17.70
N ALA A 25 -4.43 -25.36 -16.45
CA ALA A 25 -4.77 -26.73 -16.11
C ALA A 25 -6.15 -27.16 -16.65
N MET A 26 -7.09 -26.24 -16.74
CA MET A 26 -8.42 -26.51 -17.30
C MET A 26 -8.48 -26.40 -18.82
N GLY A 27 -7.46 -25.79 -19.45
CA GLY A 27 -7.32 -25.66 -20.90
C GLY A 27 -8.31 -24.70 -21.57
N ASP A 28 -9.14 -24.02 -20.78
CA ASP A 28 -10.15 -23.06 -21.25
C ASP A 28 -10.47 -22.06 -20.15
N GLN A 29 -10.38 -20.77 -20.45
CA GLN A 29 -10.59 -19.72 -19.48
C GLN A 29 -12.06 -19.64 -19.02
N VAL A 30 -13.02 -19.81 -19.90
CA VAL A 30 -14.45 -19.74 -19.56
C VAL A 30 -14.84 -20.90 -18.64
N LYS A 31 -14.31 -22.10 -18.91
CA LYS A 31 -14.47 -23.25 -18.01
C LYS A 31 -13.88 -22.98 -16.62
N ALA A 32 -12.68 -22.42 -16.58
CA ALA A 32 -12.01 -22.10 -15.32
C ALA A 32 -12.80 -21.06 -14.50
N TRP A 33 -13.27 -19.99 -15.13
CA TRP A 33 -14.08 -18.97 -14.46
C TRP A 33 -15.40 -19.51 -13.92
N LYS A 34 -16.10 -20.32 -14.69
CA LYS A 34 -17.35 -20.97 -14.24
C LYS A 34 -17.13 -21.96 -13.12
N ALA A 35 -16.11 -22.82 -13.22
CA ALA A 35 -15.77 -23.76 -12.16
C ALA A 35 -15.37 -23.03 -10.85
N PHE A 36 -14.60 -21.95 -10.96
CA PHE A 36 -14.28 -21.11 -9.81
C PHE A 36 -15.55 -20.53 -9.18
N ASP A 37 -16.47 -20.03 -9.99
CA ASP A 37 -17.72 -19.45 -9.50
C ASP A 37 -18.64 -20.48 -8.82
N GLU A 38 -18.64 -21.72 -9.28
CA GLU A 38 -19.44 -22.81 -8.71
C GLU A 38 -18.87 -23.33 -7.37
N VAL A 39 -17.53 -23.42 -7.26
CA VAL A 39 -16.86 -24.11 -6.14
C VAL A 39 -16.55 -23.15 -4.98
N ILE A 40 -16.20 -21.90 -5.28
CA ILE A 40 -15.78 -20.93 -4.26
C ILE A 40 -16.97 -20.38 -3.47
N SER A 41 -16.80 -20.23 -2.16
CA SER A 41 -17.81 -19.64 -1.26
C SER A 41 -18.42 -18.36 -1.85
N PRO A 42 -19.74 -18.16 -1.71
CA PRO A 42 -20.42 -16.94 -2.18
C PRO A 42 -19.83 -15.64 -1.65
N ASP A 43 -19.22 -15.65 -0.47
CA ASP A 43 -18.60 -14.47 0.15
C ASP A 43 -17.32 -14.01 -0.55
N VAL A 44 -16.72 -14.85 -1.39
CA VAL A 44 -15.50 -14.51 -2.12
C VAL A 44 -15.86 -13.76 -3.40
N PRO A 45 -15.34 -12.53 -3.61
CA PRO A 45 -15.60 -11.78 -4.84
C PRO A 45 -15.14 -12.53 -6.10
N ARG A 46 -15.97 -12.55 -7.13
CA ARG A 46 -15.62 -13.14 -8.44
C ARG A 46 -14.74 -12.19 -9.21
N VAL A 47 -13.43 -12.45 -9.11
CA VAL A 47 -12.39 -11.73 -9.86
C VAL A 47 -11.81 -12.69 -10.89
N CYS A 48 -12.08 -12.45 -12.17
CA CYS A 48 -11.57 -13.26 -13.27
C CYS A 48 -10.22 -12.74 -13.76
N LEU A 49 -9.26 -13.64 -13.94
CA LEU A 49 -7.98 -13.35 -14.59
C LEU A 49 -8.18 -13.38 -16.11
N THR A 50 -7.81 -12.30 -16.80
CA THR A 50 -8.25 -12.04 -18.19
C THR A 50 -7.09 -11.63 -19.11
N ASP A 51 -6.00 -12.39 -19.05
CA ASP A 51 -4.79 -12.19 -19.85
C ASP A 51 -4.00 -13.51 -20.03
N THR A 52 -4.72 -14.65 -20.10
CA THR A 52 -4.07 -15.96 -20.14
C THR A 52 -3.77 -16.43 -21.56
N TYR A 53 -4.74 -16.43 -22.45
CA TYR A 53 -4.62 -16.95 -23.82
C TYR A 53 -4.84 -15.90 -24.90
N LEU A 54 -5.70 -14.91 -24.64
CA LEU A 54 -6.03 -13.84 -25.56
C LEU A 54 -5.60 -12.49 -24.98
N ASP A 55 -5.95 -11.39 -25.66
CA ASP A 55 -5.69 -10.06 -25.12
C ASP A 55 -6.69 -9.70 -24.00
N GLU A 56 -6.30 -8.74 -23.18
CA GLU A 56 -7.01 -8.31 -21.98
C GLU A 56 -8.44 -7.85 -22.26
N LYS A 57 -8.66 -7.19 -23.39
CA LYS A 57 -9.98 -6.72 -23.83
C LYS A 57 -10.91 -7.89 -24.15
N VAL A 58 -10.44 -8.82 -24.98
CA VAL A 58 -11.25 -9.97 -25.42
C VAL A 58 -11.60 -10.84 -24.23
N GLU A 59 -10.63 -11.22 -23.40
CA GLU A 59 -10.89 -12.05 -22.22
C GLU A 59 -11.77 -11.33 -21.19
N SER A 60 -11.63 -10.01 -21.00
CA SER A 60 -12.51 -9.24 -20.12
C SER A 60 -13.97 -9.25 -20.57
N ILE A 61 -14.21 -9.11 -21.87
CA ILE A 61 -15.57 -9.21 -22.45
C ILE A 61 -16.11 -10.64 -22.25
N MET A 62 -15.30 -11.67 -22.51
CA MET A 62 -15.69 -13.07 -22.31
C MET A 62 -16.04 -13.38 -20.85
N ALA A 63 -15.25 -12.86 -19.91
CA ALA A 63 -15.51 -13.03 -18.47
C ALA A 63 -16.83 -12.36 -18.06
N ALA A 64 -17.07 -11.14 -18.54
CA ALA A 64 -18.33 -10.42 -18.29
C ALA A 64 -19.55 -11.14 -18.86
N GLN A 65 -19.44 -11.72 -20.05
CA GLN A 65 -20.50 -12.54 -20.65
C GLN A 65 -20.73 -13.85 -19.90
N ALA A 66 -19.65 -14.48 -19.40
CA ALA A 66 -19.72 -15.78 -18.72
C ALA A 66 -20.35 -15.68 -17.33
N LEU A 67 -20.00 -14.66 -16.53
CA LEU A 67 -20.44 -14.52 -15.13
C LEU A 67 -21.50 -13.43 -14.92
N LYS A 68 -21.67 -12.52 -15.86
CA LYS A 68 -22.68 -11.42 -15.83
C LYS A 68 -22.61 -10.64 -14.52
N ASP A 69 -23.72 -10.47 -13.84
CA ASP A 69 -23.85 -9.68 -12.60
C ASP A 69 -23.04 -10.25 -11.42
N ARG A 70 -22.58 -11.50 -11.51
CA ARG A 70 -21.71 -12.11 -10.49
C ARG A 70 -20.25 -11.69 -10.63
N LEU A 71 -19.82 -11.19 -11.78
CA LEU A 71 -18.46 -10.72 -11.97
C LEU A 71 -18.26 -9.39 -11.23
N VAL A 72 -17.32 -9.38 -10.27
CA VAL A 72 -16.97 -8.19 -9.51
C VAL A 72 -15.85 -7.41 -10.19
N ALA A 73 -14.85 -8.12 -10.70
CA ALA A 73 -13.72 -7.49 -11.38
C ALA A 73 -13.07 -8.42 -12.42
N VAL A 74 -12.44 -7.80 -13.40
CA VAL A 74 -11.45 -8.44 -14.27
C VAL A 74 -10.06 -8.11 -13.75
N ARG A 75 -9.16 -9.12 -13.71
CA ARG A 75 -7.78 -8.92 -13.29
C ARG A 75 -6.84 -9.01 -14.47
N LEU A 76 -6.06 -7.96 -14.66
CA LEU A 76 -4.99 -7.86 -15.65
C LEU A 76 -3.65 -8.04 -14.93
N ASP A 77 -2.94 -9.12 -15.23
CA ASP A 77 -1.64 -9.48 -14.65
C ASP A 77 -0.55 -9.58 -15.72
N THR A 78 -0.75 -8.83 -16.78
CA THR A 78 0.03 -8.89 -18.02
C THR A 78 1.52 -8.71 -17.77
N PRO A 79 2.38 -9.64 -18.23
CA PRO A 79 3.80 -9.56 -18.00
C PRO A 79 4.42 -8.35 -18.72
N ARG A 80 5.50 -7.81 -18.15
CA ARG A 80 6.16 -6.60 -18.65
C ARG A 80 6.50 -6.68 -20.15
N SER A 81 6.82 -7.87 -20.65
CA SER A 81 7.12 -8.11 -22.07
C SER A 81 5.94 -7.90 -23.03
N ARG A 82 4.72 -7.81 -22.51
CA ARG A 82 3.46 -7.66 -23.26
C ARG A 82 2.69 -6.40 -22.92
N LYS A 83 3.05 -5.68 -21.85
CA LYS A 83 2.27 -4.54 -21.35
C LYS A 83 2.09 -3.40 -22.37
N GLY A 84 3.09 -3.08 -23.16
CA GLY A 84 3.04 -1.91 -24.04
C GLY A 84 2.66 -0.64 -23.26
N ASP A 85 1.74 0.16 -23.81
CA ASP A 85 1.06 1.25 -23.08
C ASP A 85 -0.13 0.68 -22.29
N PHE A 86 0.16 0.29 -21.07
CA PHE A 86 -0.83 -0.42 -20.24
C PHE A 86 -1.97 0.50 -19.78
N ALA A 87 -1.74 1.80 -19.69
CA ALA A 87 -2.77 2.77 -19.38
C ALA A 87 -3.82 2.84 -20.50
N GLU A 88 -3.40 2.78 -21.76
CA GLU A 88 -4.33 2.76 -22.90
C GLU A 88 -5.10 1.43 -22.96
N ILE A 89 -4.47 0.29 -22.64
CA ILE A 89 -5.18 -1.00 -22.55
C ILE A 89 -6.28 -0.95 -21.47
N ILE A 90 -6.01 -0.37 -20.32
CA ILE A 90 -7.02 -0.20 -19.25
C ILE A 90 -8.19 0.66 -19.72
N LYS A 91 -7.93 1.77 -20.39
CA LYS A 91 -8.98 2.63 -20.96
C LYS A 91 -9.81 1.90 -21.99
N GLU A 92 -9.17 1.11 -22.86
CA GLU A 92 -9.86 0.28 -23.86
C GLU A 92 -10.74 -0.77 -23.18
N VAL A 93 -10.22 -1.51 -22.20
CA VAL A 93 -11.01 -2.51 -21.44
C VAL A 93 -12.21 -1.84 -20.76
N ARG A 94 -12.01 -0.70 -20.10
CA ARG A 94 -13.09 0.06 -19.45
C ARG A 94 -14.16 0.46 -20.44
N TRP A 95 -13.76 1.05 -21.58
CA TRP A 95 -14.66 1.44 -22.64
C TRP A 95 -15.50 0.25 -23.14
N GLU A 96 -14.86 -0.87 -23.43
CA GLU A 96 -15.50 -2.06 -23.98
C GLU A 96 -16.48 -2.73 -23.00
N LEU A 97 -16.17 -2.70 -21.71
CA LEU A 97 -17.10 -3.14 -20.67
C LEU A 97 -18.29 -2.20 -20.55
N ASP A 98 -18.07 -0.90 -20.60
CA ASP A 98 -19.11 0.13 -20.42
C ASP A 98 -20.14 0.12 -21.56
N VAL A 99 -19.69 0.05 -22.82
CA VAL A 99 -20.59 0.04 -23.98
C VAL A 99 -21.44 -1.23 -24.07
N ARG A 100 -21.01 -2.31 -23.37
CA ARG A 100 -21.77 -3.57 -23.27
C ARG A 100 -22.63 -3.67 -22.01
N GLY A 101 -22.69 -2.60 -21.22
CA GLY A 101 -23.52 -2.55 -20.00
C GLY A 101 -22.86 -3.10 -18.74
N TYR A 102 -21.57 -3.45 -18.75
CA TYR A 102 -20.84 -4.02 -17.61
C TYR A 102 -20.12 -2.93 -16.78
N LYS A 103 -20.77 -1.78 -16.58
CA LYS A 103 -20.20 -0.65 -15.80
C LYS A 103 -19.85 -0.99 -14.35
N HIS A 104 -20.51 -2.02 -13.79
CA HIS A 104 -20.28 -2.48 -12.42
C HIS A 104 -18.98 -3.29 -12.27
N VAL A 105 -18.44 -3.83 -13.38
CA VAL A 105 -17.22 -4.64 -13.33
C VAL A 105 -16.01 -3.74 -13.16
N LYS A 106 -15.26 -3.97 -12.08
CA LYS A 106 -14.04 -3.23 -11.77
C LYS A 106 -12.84 -3.76 -12.54
N ILE A 107 -11.83 -2.92 -12.71
CA ILE A 107 -10.55 -3.31 -13.29
C ILE A 107 -9.52 -3.42 -12.15
N PHE A 108 -9.01 -4.62 -11.96
CA PHE A 108 -7.95 -4.95 -11.01
C PHE A 108 -6.65 -5.19 -11.77
N VAL A 109 -5.58 -4.52 -11.38
CA VAL A 109 -4.27 -4.61 -12.04
C VAL A 109 -3.25 -5.19 -11.07
N SER A 110 -2.35 -6.04 -11.58
CA SER A 110 -1.25 -6.62 -10.82
C SER A 110 -0.02 -6.85 -11.70
N GLY A 111 1.07 -7.36 -11.10
CA GLY A 111 2.30 -7.66 -11.84
C GLY A 111 3.30 -6.50 -11.87
N GLY A 112 4.20 -6.48 -10.87
CA GLY A 112 5.35 -5.57 -10.80
C GLY A 112 4.99 -4.10 -10.61
N LEU A 113 3.94 -3.81 -9.83
CA LEU A 113 3.49 -2.45 -9.56
C LEU A 113 4.30 -1.79 -8.44
N ASP A 114 4.52 -0.50 -8.60
CA ASP A 114 5.10 0.43 -7.64
C ASP A 114 4.17 1.65 -7.44
N GLU A 115 4.61 2.64 -6.67
CA GLU A 115 3.81 3.83 -6.34
C GLU A 115 3.43 4.64 -7.59
N GLU A 116 4.36 4.79 -8.54
CA GLU A 116 4.14 5.56 -9.76
C GLU A 116 3.16 4.86 -10.70
N SER A 117 3.35 3.56 -10.90
CA SER A 117 2.43 2.75 -11.73
C SER A 117 1.03 2.69 -11.13
N VAL A 118 0.89 2.56 -9.80
CA VAL A 118 -0.42 2.62 -9.14
C VAL A 118 -1.13 3.94 -9.41
N LYS A 119 -0.42 5.07 -9.35
CA LYS A 119 -0.98 6.39 -9.66
C LYS A 119 -1.41 6.47 -11.12
N THR A 120 -0.50 6.20 -12.04
CA THR A 120 -0.75 6.30 -13.49
C THR A 120 -1.89 5.39 -13.95
N LEU A 121 -1.89 4.13 -13.49
CA LEU A 121 -2.93 3.17 -13.87
C LEU A 121 -4.27 3.46 -13.18
N GLY A 122 -4.26 4.05 -11.99
CA GLY A 122 -5.46 4.55 -11.33
C GLY A 122 -6.11 5.70 -12.11
N GLU A 123 -5.30 6.64 -12.60
CA GLU A 123 -5.77 7.73 -13.47
C GLU A 123 -6.32 7.20 -14.81
N ALA A 124 -5.83 6.06 -15.27
CA ALA A 124 -6.34 5.39 -16.48
C ALA A 124 -7.64 4.60 -16.26
N GLY A 125 -8.08 4.40 -15.00
CA GLY A 125 -9.34 3.74 -14.67
C GLY A 125 -9.22 2.40 -13.95
N ALA A 126 -8.02 2.01 -13.49
CA ALA A 126 -7.87 0.86 -12.60
C ALA A 126 -8.38 1.20 -11.18
N GLU A 127 -9.17 0.30 -10.59
CA GLU A 127 -9.84 0.53 -9.30
C GLU A 127 -9.29 -0.34 -8.15
N ALA A 128 -8.48 -1.36 -8.49
CA ALA A 128 -7.84 -2.24 -7.52
C ALA A 128 -6.44 -2.64 -7.99
N PHE A 129 -5.52 -2.84 -7.04
CA PHE A 129 -4.11 -3.08 -7.32
C PHE A 129 -3.57 -4.23 -6.49
N GLY A 130 -2.85 -5.16 -7.14
CA GLY A 130 -2.08 -6.21 -6.50
C GLY A 130 -0.60 -5.82 -6.44
N VAL A 131 -0.16 -5.33 -5.28
CA VAL A 131 1.23 -4.91 -5.05
C VAL A 131 1.93 -5.95 -4.20
N GLY A 132 3.05 -6.48 -4.68
CA GLY A 132 3.83 -7.53 -4.01
C GLY A 132 5.24 -7.07 -3.70
N THR A 133 6.14 -7.25 -4.65
CA THR A 133 7.60 -7.03 -4.50
C THR A 133 7.94 -5.62 -4.00
N SER A 134 7.26 -4.59 -4.46
CA SER A 134 7.51 -3.20 -4.03
C SER A 134 7.21 -2.97 -2.54
N VAL A 135 6.36 -3.81 -1.92
CA VAL A 135 6.12 -3.80 -0.48
C VAL A 135 7.13 -4.68 0.27
N SER A 136 7.34 -5.92 -0.21
CA SER A 136 8.23 -6.87 0.49
C SER A 136 9.72 -6.51 0.36
N ASN A 137 10.10 -5.85 -0.72
CA ASN A 137 11.46 -5.42 -1.02
C ASN A 137 11.54 -3.88 -1.14
N ALA A 138 10.77 -3.18 -0.32
CA ALA A 138 10.84 -1.72 -0.25
C ALA A 138 12.28 -1.25 0.05
N PRO A 139 12.71 -0.08 -0.46
CA PRO A 139 14.01 0.47 -0.12
C PRO A 139 14.21 0.57 1.38
N THR A 140 15.38 0.15 1.85
CA THR A 140 15.73 0.18 3.27
C THR A 140 15.83 1.63 3.76
N ILE A 141 15.20 1.91 4.89
CA ILE A 141 15.46 3.15 5.63
C ILE A 141 16.60 2.90 6.58
N ASP A 142 17.74 3.56 6.37
CA ASP A 142 18.92 3.41 7.21
C ASP A 142 18.75 4.12 8.55
N PHE A 143 19.00 3.39 9.62
CA PHE A 143 19.04 3.94 10.97
C PHE A 143 20.47 3.82 11.51
N ALA A 144 21.05 4.97 11.91
CA ALA A 144 22.31 5.00 12.61
C ALA A 144 22.07 5.21 14.11
N LEU A 145 22.79 4.45 14.95
CA LEU A 145 22.80 4.62 16.40
C LEU A 145 24.13 5.21 16.82
N ASP A 146 24.11 6.42 17.33
CA ASP A 146 25.30 7.12 17.83
C ASP A 146 25.16 7.41 19.32
N LEU A 147 26.26 7.17 20.11
CA LEU A 147 26.33 7.66 21.45
C LEU A 147 26.52 9.18 21.46
N VAL A 148 25.69 9.88 22.22
CA VAL A 148 25.72 11.35 22.30
C VAL A 148 25.89 11.86 23.73
N GLU A 149 25.78 10.97 24.73
CA GLU A 149 25.97 11.28 26.17
C GLU A 149 26.40 10.02 26.91
N VAL A 150 27.32 10.14 27.84
CA VAL A 150 27.80 9.06 28.72
C VAL A 150 27.79 9.59 30.13
N GLU A 151 27.10 8.93 31.06
CA GLU A 151 26.97 9.32 32.46
C GLU A 151 26.65 10.81 32.69
N GLY A 152 25.69 11.33 31.91
CA GLY A 152 25.26 12.74 31.94
C GLY A 152 26.24 13.74 31.32
N ARG A 153 27.36 13.26 30.77
CA ARG A 153 28.36 14.12 30.11
C ARG A 153 28.16 14.07 28.60
N PRO A 154 27.94 15.25 27.91
CA PRO A 154 27.88 15.30 26.48
C PRO A 154 29.16 14.71 25.86
N SER A 155 28.96 13.71 24.98
CA SER A 155 30.04 13.01 24.31
C SER A 155 29.54 12.46 23.00
N ALA A 156 30.20 12.75 21.91
CA ALA A 156 29.76 12.26 20.60
C ALA A 156 30.94 12.09 19.64
N LYS A 157 30.75 11.24 18.66
CA LYS A 157 31.65 11.11 17.52
C LYS A 157 31.77 12.46 16.81
N ARG A 158 32.95 12.73 16.26
CA ARG A 158 33.23 13.91 15.43
C ARG A 158 32.24 14.05 14.31
N GLY A 159 31.65 15.25 14.14
CA GLY A 159 30.61 15.52 13.16
C GLY A 159 29.16 15.24 13.65
N LYS A 160 28.99 14.82 14.91
CA LYS A 160 27.68 14.63 15.55
C LYS A 160 27.47 15.64 16.67
N LEU A 161 26.24 16.06 16.88
CA LEU A 161 25.88 16.93 18.02
C LEU A 161 25.80 16.08 19.29
N SER A 162 26.60 16.43 20.29
CA SER A 162 26.60 15.75 21.58
C SER A 162 25.44 16.18 22.49
N GLY A 163 25.23 15.45 23.58
CA GLY A 163 24.20 15.68 24.59
C GLY A 163 22.82 15.10 24.18
N LYS A 164 22.02 14.80 25.20
CA LYS A 164 20.64 14.32 25.04
C LYS A 164 19.77 15.40 24.42
N LYS A 165 18.94 15.02 23.44
CA LYS A 165 18.10 15.94 22.65
C LYS A 165 16.65 15.53 22.68
N GLN A 166 15.76 16.48 22.35
CA GLN A 166 14.36 16.23 22.05
C GLN A 166 14.05 16.79 20.65
N ILE A 167 13.21 16.10 19.93
CA ILE A 167 12.63 16.55 18.65
C ILE A 167 11.23 17.08 18.93
N TRP A 168 10.98 18.30 18.53
CA TRP A 168 9.70 18.97 18.68
C TRP A 168 9.03 19.16 17.31
N ARG A 169 7.93 18.47 17.05
CA ARG A 169 7.16 18.61 15.80
C ARG A 169 6.04 19.62 15.96
N CYS A 170 5.93 20.53 15.01
CA CYS A 170 4.80 21.45 14.94
C CYS A 170 3.52 20.69 14.54
N SER A 171 2.44 20.87 15.30
CA SER A 171 1.14 20.25 15.01
C SER A 171 0.41 20.84 13.81
N SER A 172 0.83 22.04 13.33
CA SER A 172 0.17 22.75 12.24
C SER A 172 0.90 22.62 10.90
N CYS A 173 2.22 22.86 10.86
CA CYS A 173 3.00 22.86 9.62
C CYS A 173 4.01 21.71 9.53
N MET A 174 3.99 20.77 10.48
CA MET A 174 4.84 19.57 10.56
C MET A 174 6.35 19.83 10.57
N ALA A 175 6.79 21.08 10.77
CA ALA A 175 8.20 21.41 10.91
C ALA A 175 8.79 20.81 12.19
N ASP A 176 9.96 20.21 12.10
CA ASP A 176 10.71 19.65 13.22
C ASP A 176 11.77 20.61 13.73
N ILE A 177 11.95 20.60 15.05
CA ILE A 177 12.93 21.41 15.79
C ILE A 177 13.67 20.48 16.73
N VAL A 178 14.99 20.46 16.66
CA VAL A 178 15.84 19.67 17.56
C VAL A 178 16.45 20.61 18.59
N LEU A 179 16.23 20.35 19.87
CA LEU A 179 16.78 21.12 20.99
C LEU A 179 17.43 20.21 22.04
N PRO A 180 18.32 20.74 22.89
CA PRO A 180 18.75 20.02 24.09
C PRO A 180 17.54 19.54 24.91
N PHE A 181 17.64 18.37 25.50
CA PHE A 181 16.53 17.76 26.25
C PHE A 181 16.02 18.63 27.40
N SER A 182 16.93 19.41 28.03
CA SER A 182 16.60 20.35 29.10
C SER A 182 15.97 21.67 28.63
N ALA A 183 15.93 21.93 27.32
CA ALA A 183 15.35 23.15 26.81
C ALA A 183 13.82 23.16 26.98
N PRO A 184 13.23 24.35 27.25
CA PRO A 184 11.78 24.45 27.36
C PRO A 184 11.12 24.17 26.01
N ARG A 185 9.85 23.75 26.06
CA ARG A 185 9.05 23.50 24.86
C ARG A 185 8.96 24.74 23.96
N PRO A 186 9.43 24.67 22.71
CA PRO A 186 9.42 25.84 21.81
C PRO A 186 8.04 26.05 21.15
N ARG A 187 7.80 27.27 20.70
CA ARG A 187 6.86 27.54 19.63
C ARG A 187 7.51 27.27 18.27
N CYS A 188 6.68 26.93 17.26
CA CYS A 188 7.21 26.71 15.93
C CYS A 188 7.80 28.01 15.33
N PRO A 189 9.05 28.02 14.86
CA PRO A 189 9.66 29.24 14.30
C PRO A 189 9.09 29.56 12.90
N LYS A 190 8.41 28.63 12.22
CA LYS A 190 7.81 28.87 10.90
C LYS A 190 6.41 29.48 10.98
N CYS A 191 5.56 28.98 11.89
CA CYS A 191 4.14 29.38 11.94
C CYS A 191 3.65 29.76 13.34
N ASN A 192 4.53 29.86 14.33
CA ASN A 192 4.22 30.11 15.73
C ASN A 192 3.24 29.11 16.38
N GLY A 193 2.98 27.97 15.72
CA GLY A 193 2.10 26.92 16.18
C GLY A 193 2.63 26.17 17.42
N LYS A 194 1.75 25.38 18.05
CA LYS A 194 2.14 24.49 19.16
C LYS A 194 3.00 23.34 18.64
N THR A 195 3.97 22.92 19.44
CA THR A 195 4.83 21.77 19.13
C THR A 195 4.54 20.59 20.06
N MET A 196 4.91 19.39 19.67
CA MET A 196 4.81 18.18 20.48
C MET A 196 6.17 17.46 20.52
N ALA A 197 6.49 16.83 21.64
CA ALA A 197 7.69 16.00 21.78
C ALA A 197 7.53 14.70 21.00
N MET A 198 8.51 14.38 20.15
CA MET A 198 8.48 13.16 19.31
C MET A 198 9.18 11.99 19.97
N LEU A 199 10.27 12.23 20.71
CA LEU A 199 10.97 11.17 21.44
C LEU A 199 10.23 10.86 22.74
N LYS A 200 9.83 9.61 22.89
CA LYS A 200 9.15 9.07 24.08
C LYS A 200 9.96 7.88 24.60
N PRO A 201 10.01 7.64 25.91
CA PRO A 201 10.63 6.44 26.44
C PRO A 201 9.87 5.20 25.95
N LEU A 202 10.59 4.18 25.50
CA LEU A 202 10.06 2.88 25.12
C LEU A 202 10.49 1.81 26.14
N ILE A 203 11.76 1.85 26.56
CA ILE A 203 12.34 0.93 27.52
C ILE A 203 13.04 1.74 28.59
N GLU A 204 12.73 1.48 29.86
CA GLU A 204 13.41 2.06 31.03
C GLU A 204 13.77 0.92 32.00
N ASN A 205 15.00 0.90 32.44
CA ASN A 205 15.53 -0.13 33.37
C ASN A 205 15.28 -1.58 32.90
N GLY A 206 15.29 -1.84 31.56
CA GLY A 206 15.05 -3.15 30.99
C GLY A 206 13.57 -3.50 30.77
N GLU A 207 12.65 -2.65 31.22
CA GLU A 207 11.20 -2.86 31.08
C GLU A 207 10.62 -1.99 29.97
N ILE A 208 9.66 -2.56 29.19
CA ILE A 208 8.92 -1.79 28.20
C ILE A 208 7.90 -0.91 28.92
N VAL A 209 8.07 0.41 28.84
CA VAL A 209 7.22 1.41 29.53
C VAL A 209 6.16 2.04 28.64
N ALA A 210 6.15 1.73 27.34
CA ALA A 210 5.15 2.24 26.39
C ALA A 210 4.38 1.09 25.75
N GLN A 211 3.06 1.27 25.61
CA GLN A 211 2.26 0.38 24.81
C GLN A 211 2.54 0.62 23.33
N LEU A 212 2.90 -0.44 22.61
CA LEU A 212 3.07 -0.36 21.16
C LEU A 212 1.69 -0.24 20.46
N PRO A 213 1.52 0.73 19.58
CA PRO A 213 0.25 0.90 18.86
C PRO A 213 0.01 -0.23 17.86
N LYS A 214 -1.26 -0.51 17.56
CA LYS A 214 -1.65 -1.46 16.53
C LYS A 214 -1.32 -0.90 15.13
N ALA A 215 -1.15 -1.77 14.13
CA ALA A 215 -0.87 -1.37 12.75
C ALA A 215 -1.91 -0.39 12.18
N SER A 216 -3.21 -0.58 12.51
CA SER A 216 -4.30 0.32 12.11
C SER A 216 -4.16 1.72 12.71
N GLU A 217 -3.72 1.82 13.96
CA GLU A 217 -3.49 3.11 14.65
C GLU A 217 -2.28 3.83 14.06
N ILE A 218 -1.20 3.08 13.74
CA ILE A 218 -0.03 3.62 13.05
C ILE A 218 -0.42 4.15 11.68
N ARG A 219 -1.20 3.38 10.92
CA ARG A 219 -1.70 3.81 9.61
C ARG A 219 -2.49 5.11 9.70
N GLN A 220 -3.44 5.20 10.61
CA GLN A 220 -4.24 6.42 10.79
C GLN A 220 -3.37 7.61 11.16
N TYR A 221 -2.44 7.42 12.10
CA TYR A 221 -1.47 8.45 12.49
C TYR A 221 -0.65 8.96 11.30
N VAL A 222 -0.18 8.06 10.43
CA VAL A 222 0.58 8.44 9.22
C VAL A 222 -0.30 9.24 8.26
N LEU A 223 -1.52 8.79 7.97
CA LEU A 223 -2.45 9.48 7.07
C LEU A 223 -2.81 10.87 7.58
N ASP A 224 -3.04 11.02 8.88
CA ASP A 224 -3.32 12.32 9.52
C ASP A 224 -2.15 13.29 9.41
N GLN A 225 -0.92 12.80 9.40
CA GLN A 225 0.26 13.64 9.19
C GLN A 225 0.44 14.01 7.71
N LEU A 226 0.29 13.04 6.81
CA LEU A 226 0.41 13.28 5.37
C LEU A 226 -0.61 14.31 4.88
N SER A 227 -1.84 14.32 5.43
CA SER A 227 -2.86 15.31 5.08
C SER A 227 -2.49 16.77 5.44
N LYS A 228 -1.54 16.95 6.36
CA LYS A 228 -1.05 18.27 6.82
C LYS A 228 0.25 18.70 6.15
N MET A 229 0.88 17.78 5.43
CA MET A 229 2.11 18.11 4.69
C MET A 229 1.76 18.81 3.38
N PRO A 230 2.54 19.81 2.95
CA PRO A 230 2.40 20.34 1.60
C PRO A 230 2.63 19.21 0.61
N THR A 231 1.83 19.15 -0.45
CA THR A 231 1.97 18.17 -1.52
C THR A 231 3.39 18.24 -2.09
N ILE A 232 4.17 17.18 -1.87
CA ILE A 232 5.57 17.09 -2.33
C ILE A 232 5.62 16.39 -3.72
N PHE A 233 4.45 16.13 -4.33
CA PHE A 233 4.34 15.44 -5.62
C PHE A 233 3.56 16.27 -6.62
#